data_a67ddd08ffaa3a43e9731ebee47aadf2
#
_entry.id   a67ddd08ffaa3a43e9731ebee47aadf2
#
_cell.length_a   1.000
_cell.length_b   1.000
_cell.length_c   1.000
_cell.angle_alpha   90.00
_cell.angle_beta   90.00
_cell.angle_gamma   90.00
#
_symmetry.space_group_name_H-M   'P 1'
#
loop_
_entity.id
_entity.type
_entity.pdbx_description
1 polymer ?
#
loop_
_entity_poly.entity_id
_entity_poly.type
_entity_poly.pdbx_seq_one_letter_code
_entity_poly.pdbx_strand_id
1 'polypeptide(L)'
;MMVPHMGTVLASEGSQPLRTDMSRGVEVSVVIPCLNEANSLAYCVDKARKAFEAAGLSGEVVVADNGSTDGSIQIAEEHAARVIRVAEQGYGAALRAGIAGSHGPYIIMGDADDSYDFTEVPRFVEKLRAGNEIVLGNRFSGEIKPGAMPALHKYFGNPGLTALLNTLFHAHIGDGYCGMRGFTRSLYDRLDLRSTGMEFALEMIIKSAQIGARIAEIPIVLWPDKRGRAPHLRSFRDGWRSLRFMLLYAPNWLFLLPGAVLMLAGLFFVLWLLPGPRRISSHVVLDIHTMIFGVIFTLLGAQILSIGAFAKVFSYAERFDRRSVSLRRILKRVTLETGLLLGGAVFLTGFAGCAWVTWQWAASGFGELHEIRQVLFWSMLLFLGLQITFAAFFLSMLGISRETFIGDYDLK
;
A
#
# COMPACT_ATOMS: atom_id res chain seq x y z
N MET A 1 -20.93 11.03 60.41
CA MET A 1 -20.31 9.81 59.84
C MET A 1 -19.49 10.24 58.64
N MET A 2 -18.17 10.25 58.83
CA MET A 2 -17.16 10.79 57.90
C MET A 2 -17.00 9.88 56.68
N VAL A 3 -16.94 10.42 55.48
CA VAL A 3 -16.47 9.76 54.28
C VAL A 3 -15.10 10.34 53.90
N PRO A 4 -14.06 9.52 53.71
CA PRO A 4 -12.71 10.04 53.45
C PRO A 4 -12.49 10.40 51.98
N HIS A 5 -11.80 11.47 51.77
CA HIS A 5 -11.18 11.90 50.53
C HIS A 5 -10.25 10.83 49.97
N MET A 6 -10.40 10.53 48.70
CA MET A 6 -9.47 9.68 47.93
C MET A 6 -8.76 10.47 46.87
N GLY A 7 -7.46 10.35 46.90
CA GLY A 7 -6.45 11.18 46.34
C GLY A 7 -6.42 11.27 44.82
N THR A 8 -5.94 12.39 44.42
CA THR A 8 -5.46 12.77 43.09
C THR A 8 -4.38 11.80 42.61
N VAL A 9 -4.66 11.06 41.57
CA VAL A 9 -3.64 10.30 40.85
C VAL A 9 -3.06 11.20 39.78
N LEU A 10 -1.77 11.40 39.89
CA LEU A 10 -0.89 12.19 39.04
C LEU A 10 -0.99 11.72 37.58
N ALA A 11 -1.15 12.69 36.69
CA ALA A 11 -1.02 12.52 35.24
C ALA A 11 0.38 11.99 34.91
N SER A 12 0.42 10.87 34.22
CA SER A 12 1.64 10.31 33.65
C SER A 12 2.09 11.15 32.45
N GLU A 13 3.33 11.48 32.49
CA GLU A 13 4.13 12.25 31.59
C GLU A 13 3.86 11.96 30.11
N GLY A 14 3.69 13.03 29.34
CA GLY A 14 3.61 13.03 27.90
C GLY A 14 4.87 12.41 27.28
N SER A 15 4.68 11.49 26.35
CA SER A 15 5.72 10.98 25.48
C SER A 15 6.30 12.13 24.64
N GLN A 16 7.43 12.67 25.09
CA GLN A 16 8.26 13.55 24.27
C GLN A 16 8.69 12.79 23.01
N PRO A 17 8.68 13.42 21.81
CA PRO A 17 9.30 12.83 20.65
C PRO A 17 10.78 12.62 20.97
N LEU A 18 11.28 11.40 20.78
CA LEU A 18 12.69 11.04 20.92
C LEU A 18 13.55 12.03 20.15
N ARG A 19 14.10 13.02 20.87
CA ARG A 19 15.18 13.84 20.36
C ARG A 19 16.34 12.89 20.11
N THR A 20 16.68 12.70 18.83
CA THR A 20 17.90 12.02 18.40
C THR A 20 19.06 12.71 19.11
N ASP A 21 19.71 11.98 19.99
CA ASP A 21 20.92 12.43 20.65
C ASP A 21 22.04 12.52 19.58
N MET A 22 22.18 13.69 18.98
CA MET A 22 23.25 14.05 18.03
C MET A 22 24.64 14.03 18.69
N SER A 23 24.75 13.68 19.98
CA SER A 23 26.00 13.72 20.75
C SER A 23 26.99 12.59 20.42
N ARG A 24 26.62 11.59 19.60
CA ARG A 24 27.48 10.43 19.28
C ARG A 24 28.23 10.52 17.96
N GLY A 25 28.07 11.55 17.17
CA GLY A 25 28.89 11.79 15.97
C GLY A 25 28.71 10.81 14.80
N VAL A 26 27.75 9.88 14.84
CA VAL A 26 27.47 8.93 13.73
C VAL A 26 26.66 9.61 12.65
N GLU A 27 27.19 9.62 11.42
CA GLU A 27 26.50 10.20 10.25
C GLU A 27 25.68 9.16 9.48
N VAL A 28 26.19 7.95 9.33
CA VAL A 28 25.55 6.89 8.55
C VAL A 28 25.48 5.59 9.33
N SER A 29 24.32 4.93 9.26
CA SER A 29 24.14 3.58 9.81
C SER A 29 23.84 2.61 8.66
N VAL A 30 24.68 1.60 8.49
CA VAL A 30 24.41 0.48 7.61
C VAL A 30 23.66 -0.58 8.42
N VAL A 31 22.43 -0.90 8.02
CA VAL A 31 21.56 -1.89 8.70
C VAL A 31 21.45 -3.14 7.85
N ILE A 32 21.88 -4.27 8.38
CA ILE A 32 21.93 -5.57 7.70
C ILE A 32 21.02 -6.55 8.45
N PRO A 33 19.89 -6.97 7.86
CA PRO A 33 19.07 -8.04 8.44
C PRO A 33 19.79 -9.38 8.28
N CYS A 34 19.86 -10.17 9.34
CA CYS A 34 20.61 -11.42 9.38
C CYS A 34 19.75 -12.58 9.89
N LEU A 35 19.83 -13.72 9.18
CA LEU A 35 19.30 -15.01 9.63
C LEU A 35 20.14 -16.15 9.03
N ASN A 36 21.08 -16.69 9.81
CA ASN A 36 21.96 -17.78 9.39
C ASN A 36 22.79 -17.42 8.13
N GLU A 37 23.59 -16.35 8.21
CA GLU A 37 24.42 -15.83 7.13
C GLU A 37 25.95 -15.86 7.48
N ALA A 38 26.38 -16.85 8.29
CA ALA A 38 27.75 -16.94 8.75
C ALA A 38 28.82 -16.93 7.62
N ASN A 39 28.48 -17.45 6.43
CA ASN A 39 29.39 -17.54 5.30
C ASN A 39 29.67 -16.20 4.60
N SER A 40 28.79 -15.22 4.73
CA SER A 40 28.78 -13.98 3.93
C SER A 40 28.81 -12.71 4.78
N LEU A 41 28.32 -12.75 6.02
CA LEU A 41 28.16 -11.60 6.87
C LEU A 41 29.46 -10.81 7.12
N ALA A 42 30.58 -11.51 7.37
CA ALA A 42 31.89 -10.88 7.56
C ALA A 42 32.27 -9.97 6.38
N TYR A 43 32.07 -10.45 5.15
CA TYR A 43 32.36 -9.66 3.94
C TYR A 43 31.51 -8.40 3.85
N CYS A 44 30.23 -8.50 4.20
CA CYS A 44 29.31 -7.36 4.18
C CYS A 44 29.74 -6.28 5.19
N VAL A 45 30.03 -6.69 6.42
CA VAL A 45 30.47 -5.78 7.50
C VAL A 45 31.80 -5.12 7.15
N ASP A 46 32.80 -5.89 6.70
CA ASP A 46 34.10 -5.35 6.35
C ASP A 46 34.06 -4.38 5.18
N LYS A 47 33.25 -4.68 4.14
CA LYS A 47 33.06 -3.77 3.01
C LYS A 47 32.45 -2.44 3.46
N ALA A 48 31.42 -2.47 4.31
CA ALA A 48 30.79 -1.25 4.84
C ALA A 48 31.80 -0.41 5.65
N ARG A 49 32.59 -1.05 6.52
CA ARG A 49 33.62 -0.35 7.31
C ARG A 49 34.72 0.25 6.45
N LYS A 50 35.24 -0.50 5.47
CA LYS A 50 36.20 0.01 4.51
C LYS A 50 35.67 1.20 3.72
N ALA A 51 34.37 1.17 3.36
CA ALA A 51 33.72 2.29 2.69
C ALA A 51 33.68 3.55 3.56
N PHE A 52 33.42 3.40 4.88
CA PHE A 52 33.45 4.51 5.81
C PHE A 52 34.86 5.12 5.91
N GLU A 53 35.88 4.27 6.08
CA GLU A 53 37.28 4.71 6.18
C GLU A 53 37.74 5.44 4.91
N ALA A 54 37.46 4.83 3.72
CA ALA A 54 37.87 5.41 2.45
C ALA A 54 37.21 6.74 2.12
N ALA A 55 35.99 6.97 2.59
CA ALA A 55 35.23 8.20 2.33
C ALA A 55 35.25 9.20 3.50
N GLY A 56 35.94 8.88 4.59
CA GLY A 56 35.95 9.73 5.79
C GLY A 56 34.59 9.89 6.44
N LEU A 57 33.74 8.86 6.37
CA LEU A 57 32.39 8.87 6.94
C LEU A 57 32.42 8.38 8.40
N SER A 58 31.74 9.09 9.29
CA SER A 58 31.48 8.59 10.64
C SER A 58 30.30 7.61 10.56
N GLY A 59 30.59 6.30 10.50
CA GLY A 59 29.57 5.27 10.27
C GLY A 59 29.56 4.19 11.34
N GLU A 60 28.40 3.52 11.47
CA GLU A 60 28.22 2.29 12.22
C GLU A 60 27.61 1.21 11.34
N VAL A 61 27.93 -0.06 11.65
CA VAL A 61 27.24 -1.23 11.07
C VAL A 61 26.37 -1.86 12.15
N VAL A 62 25.10 -2.03 11.85
CA VAL A 62 24.10 -2.64 12.72
C VAL A 62 23.61 -3.93 12.08
N VAL A 63 23.87 -5.06 12.70
CA VAL A 63 23.35 -6.37 12.29
C VAL A 63 22.08 -6.67 13.10
N ALA A 64 20.94 -6.74 12.41
CA ALA A 64 19.66 -7.08 13.02
C ALA A 64 19.42 -8.58 12.91
N ASP A 65 19.77 -9.33 13.97
CA ASP A 65 19.70 -10.79 13.98
C ASP A 65 18.27 -11.28 14.31
N ASN A 66 17.73 -12.11 13.43
CA ASN A 66 16.37 -12.64 13.54
C ASN A 66 16.34 -14.11 14.04
N GLY A 67 17.31 -14.47 14.90
CA GLY A 67 17.39 -15.77 15.55
C GLY A 67 18.35 -16.74 14.87
N SER A 68 19.55 -16.27 14.46
CA SER A 68 20.59 -17.12 13.88
C SER A 68 21.13 -18.13 14.88
N THR A 69 21.48 -19.31 14.37
CA THR A 69 22.02 -20.45 15.14
C THR A 69 23.36 -20.97 14.60
N ASP A 70 23.91 -20.32 13.56
CA ASP A 70 25.08 -20.76 12.79
C ASP A 70 26.38 -20.01 13.13
N GLY A 71 26.37 -19.18 14.17
CA GLY A 71 27.53 -18.36 14.54
C GLY A 71 27.53 -16.95 13.94
N SER A 72 26.52 -16.57 13.17
CA SER A 72 26.44 -15.22 12.57
C SER A 72 26.57 -14.07 13.59
N ILE A 73 26.03 -14.23 14.80
CA ILE A 73 26.13 -13.22 15.86
C ILE A 73 27.58 -12.99 16.27
N GLN A 74 28.32 -14.06 16.54
CA GLN A 74 29.74 -14.00 16.93
C GLN A 74 30.58 -13.35 15.84
N ILE A 75 30.37 -13.74 14.58
CA ILE A 75 31.03 -13.15 13.43
C ILE A 75 30.77 -11.65 13.33
N ALA A 76 29.53 -11.20 13.53
CA ALA A 76 29.20 -9.79 13.51
C ALA A 76 29.94 -9.00 14.59
N GLU A 77 30.01 -9.53 15.82
CA GLU A 77 30.69 -8.90 16.95
C GLU A 77 32.22 -8.86 16.74
N GLU A 78 32.83 -9.94 16.23
CA GLU A 78 34.28 -10.03 15.89
C GLU A 78 34.65 -9.00 14.81
N HIS A 79 33.78 -8.70 13.87
CA HIS A 79 33.96 -7.67 12.82
C HIS A 79 33.50 -6.27 13.26
N ALA A 80 33.29 -6.06 14.59
CA ALA A 80 32.91 -4.80 15.20
C ALA A 80 31.58 -4.20 14.65
N ALA A 81 30.66 -5.04 14.27
CA ALA A 81 29.27 -4.65 14.05
C ALA A 81 28.48 -4.70 15.37
N ARG A 82 27.54 -3.80 15.53
CA ARG A 82 26.63 -3.81 16.67
C ARG A 82 25.44 -4.72 16.37
N VAL A 83 25.23 -5.72 17.21
CA VAL A 83 24.16 -6.71 17.02
C VAL A 83 22.90 -6.30 17.79
N ILE A 84 21.76 -6.36 17.11
CA ILE A 84 20.42 -6.20 17.70
C ILE A 84 19.68 -7.50 17.51
N ARG A 85 19.32 -8.16 18.62
CA ARG A 85 18.54 -9.40 18.62
C ARG A 85 17.06 -9.07 18.48
N VAL A 86 16.40 -9.65 17.47
CA VAL A 86 15.01 -9.36 17.10
C VAL A 86 14.15 -10.58 17.34
N ALA A 87 13.23 -10.46 18.30
CA ALA A 87 12.34 -11.57 18.66
C ALA A 87 11.21 -11.78 17.63
N GLU A 88 10.71 -10.70 17.02
CA GLU A 88 9.68 -10.80 16.00
C GLU A 88 10.28 -11.35 14.70
N GLN A 89 9.72 -12.46 14.20
CA GLN A 89 10.21 -13.11 13.00
C GLN A 89 9.84 -12.32 11.73
N GLY A 90 10.80 -12.13 10.82
CA GLY A 90 10.59 -11.55 9.51
C GLY A 90 11.65 -10.54 9.08
N TYR A 91 11.85 -10.45 7.78
CA TYR A 91 12.81 -9.54 7.15
C TYR A 91 12.54 -8.07 7.52
N GLY A 92 11.29 -7.64 7.40
CA GLY A 92 10.89 -6.28 7.77
C GLY A 92 10.97 -6.02 9.27
N ALA A 93 10.67 -7.03 10.11
CA ALA A 93 10.82 -6.94 11.56
C ALA A 93 12.30 -6.70 11.94
N ALA A 94 13.22 -7.46 11.33
CA ALA A 94 14.64 -7.28 11.52
C ALA A 94 15.11 -5.87 11.11
N LEU A 95 14.71 -5.41 9.92
CA LEU A 95 15.05 -4.07 9.46
C LEU A 95 14.48 -2.98 10.38
N ARG A 96 13.21 -3.07 10.79
CA ARG A 96 12.59 -2.11 11.71
C ARG A 96 13.34 -1.99 13.03
N ALA A 97 13.70 -3.14 13.62
CA ALA A 97 14.46 -3.16 14.88
C ALA A 97 15.87 -2.59 14.70
N GLY A 98 16.57 -2.98 13.60
CA GLY A 98 17.88 -2.47 13.26
C GLY A 98 17.90 -0.95 13.04
N ILE A 99 16.89 -0.42 12.31
CA ILE A 99 16.74 1.01 12.08
C ILE A 99 16.41 1.74 13.39
N ALA A 100 15.50 1.21 14.20
CA ALA A 100 15.14 1.82 15.48
C ALA A 100 16.34 1.89 16.44
N GLY A 101 17.20 0.87 16.42
CA GLY A 101 18.40 0.86 17.23
C GLY A 101 19.60 1.57 16.60
N SER A 102 19.55 2.08 15.38
CA SER A 102 20.65 2.79 14.72
C SER A 102 20.67 4.28 15.08
N HIS A 103 21.82 4.95 14.94
CA HIS A 103 22.04 6.32 15.43
C HIS A 103 22.13 7.36 14.30
N GLY A 104 22.58 6.95 13.10
CA GLY A 104 22.84 7.88 12.00
C GLY A 104 21.56 8.49 11.41
N PRO A 105 21.59 9.77 10.96
CA PRO A 105 20.51 10.40 10.20
C PRO A 105 20.34 9.81 8.80
N TYR A 106 21.40 9.23 8.23
CA TYR A 106 21.33 8.48 6.98
C TYR A 106 21.41 6.98 7.27
N ILE A 107 20.46 6.24 6.71
CA ILE A 107 20.34 4.79 6.91
C ILE A 107 20.53 4.13 5.56
N ILE A 108 21.43 3.16 5.48
CA ILE A 108 21.63 2.32 4.30
C ILE A 108 21.25 0.89 4.70
N MET A 109 20.37 0.27 3.97
CA MET A 109 20.03 -1.14 4.15
C MET A 109 20.55 -1.99 2.99
N GLY A 110 20.89 -3.24 3.27
CA GLY A 110 21.27 -4.24 2.27
C GLY A 110 21.30 -5.62 2.88
N ASP A 111 21.28 -6.66 2.02
CA ASP A 111 21.20 -8.05 2.46
C ASP A 111 22.56 -8.57 2.95
N ALA A 112 22.55 -9.57 3.84
CA ALA A 112 23.74 -10.15 4.46
C ALA A 112 24.46 -11.19 3.59
N ASP A 113 24.02 -11.41 2.34
CA ASP A 113 24.46 -12.51 1.46
C ASP A 113 25.62 -12.16 0.51
N ASP A 114 26.17 -10.97 0.65
CA ASP A 114 27.21 -10.38 -0.21
C ASP A 114 26.80 -10.25 -1.69
N SER A 115 25.51 -10.27 -1.99
CA SER A 115 25.00 -9.99 -3.33
C SER A 115 25.09 -8.52 -3.70
N TYR A 116 25.11 -7.63 -2.70
CA TYR A 116 25.32 -6.19 -2.86
C TYR A 116 26.71 -5.78 -2.35
N ASP A 117 27.31 -4.82 -3.05
CA ASP A 117 28.63 -4.32 -2.65
C ASP A 117 28.47 -3.10 -1.73
N PHE A 118 28.72 -3.29 -0.43
CA PHE A 118 28.66 -2.22 0.56
C PHE A 118 29.76 -1.15 0.39
N THR A 119 30.74 -1.34 -0.51
CA THR A 119 31.68 -0.28 -0.88
C THR A 119 30.98 0.87 -1.62
N GLU A 120 29.76 0.66 -2.13
CA GLU A 120 28.89 1.67 -2.76
C GLU A 120 28.23 2.64 -1.76
N VAL A 121 28.29 2.40 -0.46
CA VAL A 121 27.64 3.22 0.58
C VAL A 121 27.92 4.73 0.43
N PRO A 122 29.15 5.19 0.14
CA PRO A 122 29.40 6.62 -0.03
C PRO A 122 28.56 7.29 -1.13
N ARG A 123 28.28 6.57 -2.22
CA ARG A 123 27.45 7.08 -3.34
C ARG A 123 25.99 7.30 -2.91
N PHE A 124 25.47 6.43 -2.04
CA PHE A 124 24.15 6.62 -1.45
C PHE A 124 24.13 7.86 -0.52
N VAL A 125 25.14 7.98 0.35
CA VAL A 125 25.26 9.13 1.26
C VAL A 125 25.37 10.44 0.50
N GLU A 126 26.17 10.50 -0.58
CA GLU A 126 26.29 11.66 -1.44
C GLU A 126 24.92 12.12 -1.99
N LYS A 127 24.12 11.19 -2.52
CA LYS A 127 22.78 11.49 -3.01
C LYS A 127 21.83 11.95 -1.91
N LEU A 128 21.91 11.38 -0.71
CA LEU A 128 21.13 11.82 0.45
C LEU A 128 21.54 13.21 0.92
N ARG A 129 22.85 13.52 0.97
CA ARG A 129 23.38 14.86 1.26
C ARG A 129 22.93 15.90 0.21
N ALA A 130 22.78 15.49 -1.05
CA ALA A 130 22.24 16.33 -2.12
C ALA A 130 20.74 16.61 -1.99
N GLY A 131 20.10 16.14 -0.91
CA GLY A 131 18.73 16.46 -0.57
C GLY A 131 17.70 15.43 -1.03
N ASN A 132 18.10 14.29 -1.61
CA ASN A 132 17.18 13.18 -1.84
C ASN A 132 16.80 12.55 -0.50
N GLU A 133 15.55 12.10 -0.39
CA GLU A 133 15.04 11.51 0.84
C GLU A 133 15.19 9.99 0.86
N ILE A 134 15.18 9.38 -0.34
CA ILE A 134 15.43 7.96 -0.56
C ILE A 134 16.26 7.77 -1.84
N VAL A 135 17.20 6.85 -1.79
CA VAL A 135 18.07 6.45 -2.90
C VAL A 135 17.98 4.94 -3.07
N LEU A 136 17.61 4.48 -4.25
CA LEU A 136 17.47 3.07 -4.57
C LEU A 136 18.69 2.62 -5.40
N GLY A 137 19.21 1.44 -5.11
CA GLY A 137 20.10 0.77 -6.04
C GLY A 137 19.32 0.30 -7.26
N ASN A 138 19.86 0.50 -8.46
CA ASN A 138 19.24 0.03 -9.70
C ASN A 138 20.19 -0.97 -10.39
N ARG A 139 19.82 -2.25 -10.33
CA ARG A 139 20.59 -3.35 -10.92
C ARG A 139 20.46 -3.39 -12.44
N PHE A 140 19.36 -2.88 -12.99
CA PHE A 140 19.11 -2.88 -14.44
C PHE A 140 19.82 -1.73 -15.15
N SER A 141 20.08 -0.62 -14.47
CA SER A 141 20.95 0.45 -14.97
C SER A 141 22.44 0.22 -14.67
N GLY A 142 22.76 -0.71 -13.76
CA GLY A 142 24.10 -1.17 -13.45
C GLY A 142 24.43 -2.48 -14.17
N GLU A 143 24.93 -3.46 -13.43
CA GLU A 143 25.32 -4.76 -13.97
C GLU A 143 24.73 -5.91 -13.14
N ILE A 144 24.20 -6.94 -13.79
CA ILE A 144 23.77 -8.20 -13.16
C ILE A 144 24.74 -9.27 -13.62
N LYS A 145 25.63 -9.71 -12.72
CA LYS A 145 26.63 -10.74 -13.00
C LYS A 145 25.98 -12.10 -13.35
N PRO A 146 26.64 -12.92 -14.15
CA PRO A 146 26.13 -14.25 -14.48
C PRO A 146 25.83 -15.07 -13.21
N GLY A 147 24.64 -15.68 -13.15
CA GLY A 147 24.20 -16.48 -11.99
C GLY A 147 23.60 -15.67 -10.82
N ALA A 148 23.70 -14.33 -10.82
CA ALA A 148 23.18 -13.49 -9.73
C ALA A 148 21.66 -13.36 -9.71
N MET A 149 20.99 -13.57 -10.82
CA MET A 149 19.54 -13.46 -10.92
C MET A 149 18.97 -14.46 -11.91
N PRO A 150 17.92 -15.24 -11.55
CA PRO A 150 17.23 -16.12 -12.49
C PRO A 150 16.66 -15.36 -13.69
N ALA A 151 16.70 -15.95 -14.88
CA ALA A 151 16.23 -15.31 -16.13
C ALA A 151 14.79 -14.83 -16.05
N LEU A 152 13.90 -15.62 -15.40
CA LEU A 152 12.50 -15.21 -15.18
C LEU A 152 12.38 -13.91 -14.40
N HIS A 153 13.19 -13.73 -13.35
CA HIS A 153 13.21 -12.49 -12.56
C HIS A 153 13.84 -11.34 -13.32
N LYS A 154 14.92 -11.61 -14.07
CA LYS A 154 15.67 -10.58 -14.81
C LYS A 154 14.84 -9.96 -15.94
N TYR A 155 14.14 -10.78 -16.73
CA TYR A 155 13.49 -10.30 -17.96
C TYR A 155 11.99 -10.05 -17.83
N PHE A 156 11.31 -10.72 -16.89
CA PHE A 156 9.85 -10.62 -16.75
C PHE A 156 9.40 -10.18 -15.36
N GLY A 157 9.82 -10.87 -14.29
CA GLY A 157 9.29 -10.66 -12.94
C GLY A 157 9.55 -9.25 -12.42
N ASN A 158 10.82 -8.89 -12.22
CA ASN A 158 11.16 -7.59 -11.65
C ASN A 158 10.80 -6.42 -12.57
N PRO A 159 11.06 -6.44 -13.90
CA PRO A 159 10.63 -5.37 -14.78
C PRO A 159 9.10 -5.23 -14.83
N GLY A 160 8.36 -6.33 -14.94
CA GLY A 160 6.89 -6.30 -15.00
C GLY A 160 6.27 -5.76 -13.72
N LEU A 161 6.74 -6.23 -12.55
CA LEU A 161 6.25 -5.74 -11.26
C LEU A 161 6.67 -4.29 -10.99
N THR A 162 7.86 -3.86 -11.45
CA THR A 162 8.29 -2.45 -11.35
C THR A 162 7.43 -1.55 -12.27
N ALA A 163 7.13 -1.99 -13.48
CA ALA A 163 6.22 -1.26 -14.38
C ALA A 163 4.81 -1.12 -13.77
N LEU A 164 4.30 -2.19 -13.17
CA LEU A 164 3.02 -2.14 -12.45
C LEU A 164 3.05 -1.16 -11.27
N LEU A 165 4.12 -1.19 -10.46
CA LEU A 165 4.31 -0.26 -9.36
C LEU A 165 4.33 1.19 -9.84
N ASN A 166 5.05 1.48 -10.92
CA ASN A 166 5.07 2.80 -11.55
C ASN A 166 3.67 3.23 -12.04
N THR A 167 2.90 2.30 -12.63
CA THR A 167 1.55 2.57 -13.12
C THR A 167 0.58 2.88 -11.97
N LEU A 168 0.65 2.10 -10.88
CA LEU A 168 -0.27 2.24 -9.76
C LEU A 168 0.05 3.44 -8.87
N PHE A 169 1.33 3.76 -8.67
CA PHE A 169 1.78 4.75 -7.68
C PHE A 169 2.59 5.91 -8.23
N HIS A 170 2.89 5.93 -9.54
CA HIS A 170 3.69 6.99 -10.19
C HIS A 170 5.07 7.19 -9.54
N ALA A 171 5.74 6.07 -9.17
CA ALA A 171 7.01 6.11 -8.47
C ALA A 171 8.20 6.51 -9.36
N HIS A 172 8.09 6.30 -10.69
CA HIS A 172 9.11 6.65 -11.71
C HIS A 172 10.49 6.06 -11.42
N ILE A 173 10.54 4.78 -11.04
CA ILE A 173 11.77 4.05 -10.71
C ILE A 173 12.05 2.93 -11.70
N GLY A 174 13.34 2.57 -11.84
CA GLY A 174 13.79 1.50 -12.74
C GLY A 174 13.89 0.13 -12.06
N ASP A 175 14.14 0.08 -10.74
CA ASP A 175 14.26 -1.18 -9.99
C ASP A 175 13.59 -1.12 -8.62
N GLY A 176 12.32 -1.51 -8.55
CA GLY A 176 11.54 -1.56 -7.31
C GLY A 176 11.90 -2.70 -6.36
N TYR A 177 12.70 -3.66 -6.80
CA TYR A 177 13.00 -4.88 -6.06
C TYR A 177 14.48 -5.01 -5.63
N CYS A 178 15.25 -3.94 -5.76
CA CYS A 178 16.59 -3.90 -5.23
C CYS A 178 16.55 -3.84 -3.69
N GLY A 179 17.33 -4.70 -3.02
CA GLY A 179 17.45 -4.74 -1.55
C GLY A 179 18.32 -3.60 -1.01
N MET A 180 19.31 -3.12 -1.79
CA MET A 180 20.22 -2.06 -1.32
C MET A 180 19.57 -0.68 -1.51
N ARG A 181 19.37 0.04 -0.40
CA ARG A 181 18.68 1.34 -0.37
C ARG A 181 19.28 2.24 0.69
N GLY A 182 19.28 3.55 0.41
CA GLY A 182 19.60 4.57 1.38
C GLY A 182 18.41 5.50 1.60
N PHE A 183 18.19 5.94 2.83
CA PHE A 183 17.11 6.88 3.14
C PHE A 183 17.43 7.70 4.38
N THR A 184 16.76 8.85 4.51
CA THR A 184 16.88 9.68 5.70
C THR A 184 16.00 9.14 6.83
N ARG A 185 16.45 9.27 8.08
CA ARG A 185 15.66 8.92 9.26
C ARG A 185 14.33 9.70 9.29
N SER A 186 14.36 10.96 8.93
CA SER A 186 13.15 11.80 8.89
C SER A 186 12.11 11.29 7.89
N LEU A 187 12.55 10.74 6.74
CA LEU A 187 11.63 10.06 5.83
C LEU A 187 11.07 8.79 6.47
N TYR A 188 11.94 7.95 7.03
CA TYR A 188 11.53 6.69 7.66
C TYR A 188 10.45 6.91 8.73
N ASP A 189 10.64 7.91 9.60
CA ASP A 189 9.68 8.25 10.66
C ASP A 189 8.33 8.72 10.09
N ARG A 190 8.36 9.45 8.96
CA ARG A 190 7.13 9.87 8.27
C ARG A 190 6.40 8.73 7.57
N LEU A 191 7.11 7.71 7.12
CA LEU A 191 6.51 6.61 6.38
C LEU A 191 5.69 5.67 7.27
N ASP A 192 6.00 5.57 8.57
CA ASP A 192 5.31 4.68 9.52
C ASP A 192 5.18 3.25 8.96
N LEU A 193 6.33 2.63 8.63
CA LEU A 193 6.37 1.30 8.01
C LEU A 193 5.97 0.23 9.02
N ARG A 194 5.05 -0.66 8.61
CA ARG A 194 4.45 -1.66 9.51
C ARG A 194 4.69 -3.10 9.06
N SER A 195 5.05 -3.32 7.80
CA SER A 195 5.28 -4.66 7.27
C SER A 195 6.44 -5.34 7.99
N THR A 196 6.23 -6.58 8.45
CA THR A 196 7.23 -7.41 9.13
C THR A 196 7.93 -8.37 8.17
N GLY A 197 7.37 -8.59 6.98
CA GLY A 197 7.88 -9.49 5.96
C GLY A 197 8.69 -8.80 4.86
N MET A 198 8.84 -9.52 3.74
CA MET A 198 9.53 -9.03 2.54
C MET A 198 8.86 -7.82 1.88
N GLU A 199 7.58 -7.59 2.21
CA GLU A 199 6.83 -6.43 1.73
C GLU A 199 7.34 -5.10 2.28
N PHE A 200 8.14 -5.09 3.32
CA PHE A 200 8.74 -3.89 3.92
C PHE A 200 9.39 -2.99 2.86
N ALA A 201 10.18 -3.60 1.99
CA ALA A 201 10.86 -2.88 0.92
C ALA A 201 9.89 -2.27 -0.10
N LEU A 202 8.81 -2.97 -0.41
CA LEU A 202 7.77 -2.50 -1.32
C LEU A 202 6.90 -1.41 -0.67
N GLU A 203 6.53 -1.59 0.61
CA GLU A 203 5.82 -0.60 1.41
C GLU A 203 6.56 0.74 1.44
N MET A 204 7.88 0.70 1.65
CA MET A 204 8.74 1.89 1.66
C MET A 204 8.62 2.69 0.36
N ILE A 205 8.69 2.03 -0.81
CA ILE A 205 8.58 2.71 -2.11
C ILE A 205 7.18 3.27 -2.31
N ILE A 206 6.14 2.46 -2.07
CA ILE A 206 4.75 2.87 -2.25
C ILE A 206 4.45 4.11 -1.42
N LYS A 207 4.76 4.06 -0.12
CA LYS A 207 4.52 5.20 0.78
C LYS A 207 5.38 6.42 0.43
N SER A 208 6.65 6.22 0.01
CA SER A 208 7.51 7.32 -0.47
C SER A 208 6.91 8.00 -1.70
N ALA A 209 6.44 7.24 -2.68
CA ALA A 209 5.77 7.79 -3.87
C ALA A 209 4.47 8.53 -3.49
N GLN A 210 3.65 7.93 -2.63
CA GLN A 210 2.39 8.54 -2.18
C GLN A 210 2.58 9.88 -1.46
N ILE A 211 3.66 10.04 -0.67
CA ILE A 211 3.95 11.32 0.01
C ILE A 211 4.76 12.30 -0.88
N GLY A 212 5.12 11.91 -2.09
CA GLY A 212 5.92 12.72 -3.00
C GLY A 212 7.35 12.94 -2.50
N ALA A 213 7.96 11.92 -1.87
CA ALA A 213 9.35 11.97 -1.45
C ALA A 213 10.28 12.08 -2.66
N ARG A 214 11.43 12.77 -2.48
CA ARG A 214 12.46 12.87 -3.53
C ARG A 214 13.22 11.55 -3.63
N ILE A 215 12.92 10.78 -4.69
CA ILE A 215 13.52 9.48 -4.97
C ILE A 215 14.64 9.67 -6.00
N ALA A 216 15.81 9.09 -5.72
CA ALA A 216 16.91 8.97 -6.68
C ALA A 216 17.27 7.50 -6.85
N GLU A 217 17.94 7.18 -7.95
CA GLU A 217 18.52 5.86 -8.20
C GLU A 217 20.00 5.98 -8.51
N ILE A 218 20.76 4.95 -8.13
CA ILE A 218 22.15 4.79 -8.53
C ILE A 218 22.35 3.41 -9.17
N PRO A 219 23.10 3.32 -10.28
CA PRO A 219 23.47 2.04 -10.86
C PRO A 219 24.37 1.27 -9.90
N ILE A 220 24.03 0.00 -9.64
CA ILE A 220 24.82 -0.89 -8.79
C ILE A 220 25.06 -2.23 -9.47
N VAL A 221 26.07 -2.98 -9.01
CA VAL A 221 26.36 -4.33 -9.48
C VAL A 221 25.69 -5.34 -8.55
N LEU A 222 24.98 -6.31 -9.14
CA LEU A 222 24.47 -7.47 -8.40
C LEU A 222 25.40 -8.66 -8.63
N TRP A 223 25.89 -9.23 -7.54
CA TRP A 223 26.77 -10.40 -7.51
C TRP A 223 25.98 -11.66 -7.15
N PRO A 224 26.47 -12.86 -7.55
CA PRO A 224 25.94 -14.12 -7.02
C PRO A 224 26.11 -14.15 -5.49
N ASP A 225 25.09 -14.62 -4.79
CA ASP A 225 25.15 -14.73 -3.33
C ASP A 225 26.18 -15.77 -2.87
N LYS A 226 26.72 -15.58 -1.67
CA LYS A 226 27.72 -16.47 -1.05
C LYS A 226 27.15 -17.34 0.06
N ARG A 227 25.83 -17.47 0.16
CA ARG A 227 25.15 -18.21 1.24
C ARG A 227 25.49 -19.70 1.26
N GLY A 228 25.77 -20.29 0.11
CA GLY A 228 25.98 -21.74 -0.02
C GLY A 228 24.71 -22.58 0.14
N ARG A 229 23.55 -21.96 0.11
CA ARG A 229 22.22 -22.60 0.23
C ARG A 229 21.22 -22.02 -0.78
N ALA A 230 20.13 -22.77 -1.03
CA ALA A 230 19.07 -22.30 -1.93
C ALA A 230 18.41 -21.00 -1.42
N PRO A 231 18.05 -20.05 -2.30
CA PRO A 231 17.36 -18.84 -1.94
C PRO A 231 16.01 -19.14 -1.26
N HIS A 232 15.63 -18.34 -0.26
CA HIS A 232 14.32 -18.46 0.39
C HIS A 232 13.16 -18.03 -0.50
N LEU A 233 13.43 -17.34 -1.61
CA LEU A 233 12.43 -16.77 -2.52
C LEU A 233 11.83 -17.86 -3.43
N ARG A 234 10.50 -17.90 -3.48
CA ARG A 234 9.71 -18.73 -4.41
C ARG A 234 9.01 -17.83 -5.41
N SER A 235 9.49 -17.81 -6.67
CA SER A 235 9.14 -16.84 -7.72
C SER A 235 7.66 -16.54 -7.84
N PHE A 236 6.81 -17.57 -8.01
CA PHE A 236 5.36 -17.35 -8.18
C PHE A 236 4.66 -16.90 -6.90
N ARG A 237 5.01 -17.51 -5.77
CA ARG A 237 4.39 -17.15 -4.48
C ARG A 237 4.72 -15.72 -4.08
N ASP A 238 5.98 -15.33 -4.25
CA ASP A 238 6.45 -14.01 -3.84
C ASP A 238 6.04 -12.94 -4.84
N GLY A 239 5.96 -13.27 -6.15
CA GLY A 239 5.36 -12.42 -7.18
C GLY A 239 3.88 -12.15 -6.93
N TRP A 240 3.08 -13.20 -6.60
CA TRP A 240 1.68 -13.04 -6.21
C TRP A 240 1.52 -12.19 -4.93
N ARG A 241 2.38 -12.42 -3.94
CA ARG A 241 2.39 -11.66 -2.69
C ARG A 241 2.63 -10.17 -2.95
N SER A 242 3.62 -9.84 -3.80
CA SER A 242 3.90 -8.47 -4.22
C SER A 242 2.74 -7.84 -4.98
N LEU A 243 2.16 -8.54 -5.94
CA LEU A 243 0.99 -8.08 -6.70
C LEU A 243 -0.19 -7.80 -5.77
N ARG A 244 -0.53 -8.76 -4.90
CA ARG A 244 -1.61 -8.60 -3.92
C ARG A 244 -1.36 -7.38 -3.02
N PHE A 245 -0.13 -7.20 -2.54
CA PHE A 245 0.23 -6.08 -1.69
C PHE A 245 0.03 -4.74 -2.42
N MET A 246 0.53 -4.61 -3.65
CA MET A 246 0.32 -3.41 -4.47
C MET A 246 -1.16 -3.10 -4.70
N LEU A 247 -1.98 -4.11 -5.02
CA LEU A 247 -3.42 -3.92 -5.24
C LEU A 247 -4.15 -3.45 -3.97
N LEU A 248 -3.76 -3.95 -2.79
CA LEU A 248 -4.34 -3.49 -1.51
C LEU A 248 -4.05 -2.01 -1.23
N TYR A 249 -2.88 -1.51 -1.67
CA TYR A 249 -2.53 -0.08 -1.57
C TYR A 249 -3.09 0.77 -2.71
N ALA A 250 -3.72 0.16 -3.73
CA ALA A 250 -4.26 0.83 -4.90
C ALA A 250 -5.77 0.61 -5.08
N PRO A 251 -6.64 1.00 -4.12
CA PRO A 251 -8.08 0.76 -4.19
C PRO A 251 -8.75 1.41 -5.40
N ASN A 252 -8.16 2.45 -5.99
CA ASN A 252 -8.64 3.06 -7.22
C ASN A 252 -8.63 2.09 -8.39
N TRP A 253 -7.54 1.35 -8.54
CA TRP A 253 -7.37 0.39 -9.63
C TRP A 253 -8.10 -0.92 -9.37
N LEU A 254 -8.17 -1.35 -8.10
CA LEU A 254 -8.80 -2.61 -7.74
C LEU A 254 -10.34 -2.53 -7.77
N PHE A 255 -10.92 -1.41 -7.32
CA PHE A 255 -12.35 -1.26 -7.13
C PHE A 255 -12.96 -0.13 -7.96
N LEU A 256 -12.42 1.10 -7.89
CA LEU A 256 -13.12 2.25 -8.46
C LEU A 256 -13.16 2.19 -9.98
N LEU A 257 -12.06 1.85 -10.65
CA LEU A 257 -12.02 1.76 -12.10
C LEU A 257 -12.94 0.63 -12.63
N PRO A 258 -12.79 -0.65 -12.21
CA PRO A 258 -13.65 -1.71 -12.72
C PRO A 258 -15.12 -1.53 -12.31
N GLY A 259 -15.39 -1.02 -11.10
CA GLY A 259 -16.75 -0.70 -10.67
C GLY A 259 -17.39 0.39 -11.52
N ALA A 260 -16.67 1.46 -11.84
CA ALA A 260 -17.17 2.53 -12.71
C ALA A 260 -17.43 2.03 -14.14
N VAL A 261 -16.50 1.24 -14.71
CA VAL A 261 -16.67 0.66 -16.05
C VAL A 261 -17.91 -0.22 -16.12
N LEU A 262 -18.08 -1.14 -15.14
CA LEU A 262 -19.27 -2.00 -15.09
C LEU A 262 -20.56 -1.20 -14.93
N MET A 263 -20.58 -0.24 -13.99
CA MET A 263 -21.76 0.57 -13.73
C MET A 263 -22.15 1.40 -14.97
N LEU A 264 -21.21 2.06 -15.61
CA LEU A 264 -21.47 2.89 -16.79
C LEU A 264 -21.89 2.05 -17.99
N ALA A 265 -21.23 0.90 -18.24
CA ALA A 265 -21.63 -0.03 -19.29
C ALA A 265 -23.02 -0.60 -19.05
N GLY A 266 -23.32 -1.00 -17.82
CA GLY A 266 -24.64 -1.48 -17.43
C GLY A 266 -25.71 -0.43 -17.63
N LEU A 267 -25.49 0.77 -17.11
CA LEU A 267 -26.42 1.91 -17.24
C LEU A 267 -26.64 2.28 -18.72
N PHE A 268 -25.57 2.25 -19.53
CA PHE A 268 -25.69 2.47 -20.97
C PHE A 268 -26.63 1.47 -21.61
N PHE A 269 -26.49 0.15 -21.38
CA PHE A 269 -27.38 -0.85 -21.96
C PHE A 269 -28.81 -0.73 -21.46
N VAL A 270 -29.02 -0.43 -20.17
CA VAL A 270 -30.36 -0.25 -19.61
C VAL A 270 -31.06 0.92 -20.28
N LEU A 271 -30.44 2.09 -20.32
CA LEU A 271 -31.03 3.30 -20.89
C LEU A 271 -31.23 3.19 -22.41
N TRP A 272 -30.30 2.55 -23.10
CA TRP A 272 -30.37 2.36 -24.55
C TRP A 272 -31.48 1.40 -24.98
N LEU A 273 -31.77 0.36 -24.18
CA LEU A 273 -32.77 -0.66 -24.45
C LEU A 273 -34.13 -0.38 -23.78
N LEU A 274 -34.22 0.60 -22.91
CA LEU A 274 -35.45 0.97 -22.23
C LEU A 274 -36.60 1.29 -23.21
N PRO A 275 -36.38 2.04 -24.31
CA PRO A 275 -37.44 2.33 -25.28
C PRO A 275 -37.88 1.17 -26.16
N GLY A 276 -37.02 0.11 -26.27
CA GLY A 276 -37.32 -1.06 -27.12
C GLY A 276 -36.06 -1.82 -27.59
N PRO A 277 -36.27 -2.92 -28.32
CA PRO A 277 -35.17 -3.70 -28.86
C PRO A 277 -34.35 -2.91 -29.88
N ARG A 278 -33.04 -3.18 -29.96
CA ARG A 278 -32.12 -2.53 -30.90
C ARG A 278 -31.51 -3.56 -31.84
N ARG A 279 -31.70 -3.36 -33.13
CA ARG A 279 -31.08 -4.19 -34.18
C ARG A 279 -29.72 -3.60 -34.52
N ILE A 280 -28.65 -4.40 -34.33
CA ILE A 280 -27.27 -3.99 -34.68
C ILE A 280 -26.94 -4.49 -36.10
N SER A 281 -27.40 -5.68 -36.45
CA SER A 281 -27.19 -6.27 -37.78
C SER A 281 -28.41 -7.10 -38.20
N SER A 282 -28.37 -7.68 -39.42
CA SER A 282 -29.44 -8.56 -39.90
C SER A 282 -29.70 -9.75 -38.97
N HIS A 283 -28.67 -10.18 -38.20
CA HIS A 283 -28.76 -11.39 -37.36
C HIS A 283 -28.66 -11.11 -35.86
N VAL A 284 -28.38 -9.85 -35.45
CA VAL A 284 -28.16 -9.50 -34.03
C VAL A 284 -29.19 -8.44 -33.60
N VAL A 285 -30.06 -8.84 -32.69
CA VAL A 285 -31.02 -7.96 -32.03
C VAL A 285 -30.74 -8.00 -30.52
N LEU A 286 -30.43 -6.83 -29.94
CA LEU A 286 -30.29 -6.68 -28.49
C LEU A 286 -31.68 -6.34 -27.90
N ASP A 287 -32.06 -7.09 -26.90
CA ASP A 287 -33.38 -6.97 -26.27
C ASP A 287 -33.30 -7.22 -24.75
N ILE A 288 -34.37 -7.64 -24.13
CA ILE A 288 -34.56 -7.86 -22.70
C ILE A 288 -33.38 -8.62 -22.06
N HIS A 289 -32.88 -9.67 -22.70
CA HIS A 289 -31.71 -10.42 -22.16
C HIS A 289 -30.49 -9.52 -21.94
N THR A 290 -30.18 -8.68 -22.92
CA THR A 290 -29.07 -7.71 -22.80
C THR A 290 -29.37 -6.65 -21.73
N MET A 291 -30.63 -6.20 -21.61
CA MET A 291 -31.04 -5.26 -20.58
C MET A 291 -30.91 -5.85 -19.17
N ILE A 292 -31.23 -7.14 -18.98
CA ILE A 292 -31.00 -7.83 -17.69
C ILE A 292 -29.50 -7.80 -17.30
N PHE A 293 -28.61 -8.12 -18.25
CA PHE A 293 -27.16 -7.98 -17.98
C PHE A 293 -26.77 -6.53 -17.68
N GLY A 294 -27.40 -5.56 -18.35
CA GLY A 294 -27.20 -4.15 -18.05
C GLY A 294 -27.58 -3.80 -16.61
N VAL A 295 -28.73 -4.28 -16.12
CA VAL A 295 -29.16 -4.12 -14.71
C VAL A 295 -28.15 -4.77 -13.74
N ILE A 296 -27.76 -6.00 -14.02
CA ILE A 296 -26.77 -6.73 -13.19
C ILE A 296 -25.45 -5.97 -13.15
N PHE A 297 -24.93 -5.52 -14.28
CA PHE A 297 -23.66 -4.77 -14.34
C PHE A 297 -23.76 -3.43 -13.61
N THR A 298 -24.90 -2.75 -13.70
CA THR A 298 -25.13 -1.49 -12.95
C THR A 298 -25.07 -1.74 -11.45
N LEU A 299 -25.81 -2.74 -10.96
CA LEU A 299 -25.87 -3.08 -9.53
C LEU A 299 -24.52 -3.58 -9.00
N LEU A 300 -23.84 -4.49 -9.72
CA LEU A 300 -22.53 -4.99 -9.37
C LEU A 300 -21.49 -3.86 -9.39
N GLY A 301 -21.53 -3.00 -10.40
CA GLY A 301 -20.63 -1.85 -10.50
C GLY A 301 -20.81 -0.90 -9.31
N ALA A 302 -22.04 -0.58 -8.94
CA ALA A 302 -22.37 0.24 -7.77
C ALA A 302 -21.88 -0.42 -6.46
N GLN A 303 -22.03 -1.75 -6.32
CA GLN A 303 -21.52 -2.50 -5.18
C GLN A 303 -20.00 -2.44 -5.08
N ILE A 304 -19.28 -2.65 -6.18
CA ILE A 304 -17.82 -2.58 -6.23
C ILE A 304 -17.34 -1.16 -5.91
N LEU A 305 -18.03 -0.11 -6.43
CA LEU A 305 -17.73 1.28 -6.10
C LEU A 305 -17.91 1.57 -4.60
N SER A 306 -18.98 1.04 -3.98
CA SER A 306 -19.22 1.17 -2.55
C SER A 306 -18.09 0.53 -1.73
N ILE A 307 -17.68 -0.69 -2.08
CA ILE A 307 -16.54 -1.38 -1.45
C ILE A 307 -15.24 -0.56 -1.63
N GLY A 308 -15.01 -0.01 -2.82
CA GLY A 308 -13.88 0.86 -3.10
C GLY A 308 -13.87 2.13 -2.26
N ALA A 309 -15.04 2.74 -2.05
CA ALA A 309 -15.19 3.89 -1.16
C ALA A 309 -14.87 3.52 0.29
N PHE A 310 -15.36 2.36 0.78
CA PHE A 310 -15.06 1.85 2.11
C PHE A 310 -13.56 1.58 2.29
N ALA A 311 -12.94 0.89 1.32
CA ALA A 311 -11.51 0.62 1.32
C ALA A 311 -10.67 1.91 1.36
N LYS A 312 -11.06 2.94 0.62
CA LYS A 312 -10.41 4.25 0.64
C LYS A 312 -10.54 4.95 1.99
N VAL A 313 -11.74 4.94 2.56
CA VAL A 313 -11.98 5.53 3.88
C VAL A 313 -11.16 4.82 4.94
N PHE A 314 -11.14 3.49 4.92
CA PHE A 314 -10.32 2.68 5.81
C PHE A 314 -8.82 2.94 5.62
N SER A 315 -8.33 2.95 4.37
CA SER A 315 -6.93 3.24 4.06
C SER A 315 -6.48 4.61 4.58
N TYR A 316 -7.35 5.61 4.51
CA TYR A 316 -7.09 6.92 5.08
C TYR A 316 -7.12 6.90 6.62
N ALA A 317 -8.02 6.16 7.25
CA ALA A 317 -8.11 6.02 8.71
C ALA A 317 -6.86 5.36 9.29
N GLU A 318 -6.39 4.29 8.65
CA GLU A 318 -5.18 3.54 9.03
C GLU A 318 -3.87 4.20 8.58
N ARG A 319 -3.91 5.43 8.08
CA ARG A 319 -2.74 6.21 7.64
C ARG A 319 -1.96 5.59 6.47
N PHE A 320 -2.57 4.68 5.70
CA PHE A 320 -1.96 4.13 4.47
C PHE A 320 -1.92 5.17 3.33
N ASP A 321 -2.87 6.14 3.29
CA ASP A 321 -2.92 7.22 2.28
C ASP A 321 -3.20 8.57 2.96
N ARG A 322 -2.14 9.26 3.39
CA ARG A 322 -2.25 10.54 4.12
C ARG A 322 -2.49 11.78 3.25
N ARG A 323 -2.27 11.72 1.93
CA ARG A 323 -2.23 12.91 1.05
C ARG A 323 -3.35 13.04 0.02
N SER A 324 -4.33 12.18 -0.01
CA SER A 324 -5.44 12.35 -0.96
C SER A 324 -6.30 13.57 -0.61
N VAL A 325 -5.85 14.76 -1.05
CA VAL A 325 -6.60 16.03 -0.93
C VAL A 325 -7.99 15.88 -1.56
N SER A 326 -8.09 15.11 -2.63
CA SER A 326 -9.36 14.78 -3.30
C SER A 326 -10.28 13.97 -2.38
N LEU A 327 -9.73 12.97 -1.69
CA LEU A 327 -10.50 12.17 -0.74
C LEU A 327 -11.02 13.02 0.43
N ARG A 328 -10.16 13.88 0.97
CA ARG A 328 -10.55 14.80 2.06
C ARG A 328 -11.69 15.74 1.64
N ARG A 329 -11.69 16.24 0.39
CA ARG A 329 -12.78 17.07 -0.15
C ARG A 329 -14.06 16.26 -0.35
N ILE A 330 -13.96 15.04 -0.89
CA ILE A 330 -15.13 14.16 -1.08
C ILE A 330 -15.74 13.80 0.25
N LEU A 331 -14.94 13.38 1.24
CA LEU A 331 -15.43 13.04 2.57
C LEU A 331 -16.07 14.19 3.33
N LYS A 332 -15.63 15.43 3.09
CA LYS A 332 -16.29 16.62 3.66
C LYS A 332 -17.65 16.91 3.01
N ARG A 333 -17.89 16.45 1.78
CA ARG A 333 -19.16 16.68 1.05
C ARG A 333 -20.14 15.50 1.15
N VAL A 334 -19.66 14.30 1.36
CA VAL A 334 -20.49 13.09 1.50
C VAL A 334 -20.76 12.88 2.98
N THR A 335 -21.72 13.62 3.53
CA THR A 335 -22.25 13.40 4.87
C THR A 335 -23.28 12.28 4.87
N LEU A 336 -23.62 11.75 6.04
CA LEU A 336 -24.70 10.75 6.18
C LEU A 336 -26.00 11.29 5.57
N GLU A 337 -26.33 12.54 5.88
CA GLU A 337 -27.57 13.19 5.45
C GLU A 337 -27.67 13.27 3.92
N THR A 338 -26.57 13.69 3.25
CA THR A 338 -26.54 13.73 1.78
C THR A 338 -26.67 12.35 1.16
N GLY A 339 -26.04 11.34 1.77
CA GLY A 339 -26.18 9.95 1.34
C GLY A 339 -27.60 9.40 1.52
N LEU A 340 -28.24 9.70 2.66
CA LEU A 340 -29.63 9.31 2.93
C LEU A 340 -30.63 10.02 2.00
N LEU A 341 -30.45 11.33 1.77
CA LEU A 341 -31.30 12.09 0.85
C LEU A 341 -31.19 11.54 -0.58
N LEU A 342 -29.97 11.32 -1.07
CA LEU A 342 -29.75 10.76 -2.41
C LEU A 342 -30.31 9.33 -2.52
N GLY A 343 -29.95 8.46 -1.60
CA GLY A 343 -30.41 7.07 -1.57
C GLY A 343 -31.94 6.98 -1.44
N GLY A 344 -32.53 7.78 -0.54
CA GLY A 344 -33.96 7.88 -0.35
C GLY A 344 -34.69 8.39 -1.58
N ALA A 345 -34.17 9.44 -2.24
CA ALA A 345 -34.75 9.97 -3.47
C ALA A 345 -34.76 8.94 -4.60
N VAL A 346 -33.61 8.24 -4.82
CA VAL A 346 -33.51 7.19 -5.83
C VAL A 346 -34.42 6.01 -5.50
N PHE A 347 -34.47 5.59 -4.23
CA PHE A 347 -35.36 4.54 -3.75
C PHE A 347 -36.83 4.87 -3.99
N LEU A 348 -37.27 6.05 -3.56
CA LEU A 348 -38.68 6.52 -3.71
C LEU A 348 -39.06 6.63 -5.17
N THR A 349 -38.14 7.08 -6.05
CA THR A 349 -38.38 7.14 -7.48
C THR A 349 -38.58 5.74 -8.07
N GLY A 350 -37.72 4.78 -7.71
CA GLY A 350 -37.84 3.38 -8.11
C GLY A 350 -39.14 2.75 -7.58
N PHE A 351 -39.47 3.00 -6.30
CA PHE A 351 -40.70 2.52 -5.67
C PHE A 351 -41.94 3.06 -6.35
N ALA A 352 -42.01 4.39 -6.61
CA ALA A 352 -43.12 5.01 -7.31
C ALA A 352 -43.28 4.44 -8.72
N GLY A 353 -42.18 4.21 -9.45
CA GLY A 353 -42.20 3.57 -10.76
C GLY A 353 -42.75 2.14 -10.73
N CYS A 354 -42.28 1.30 -9.77
CA CYS A 354 -42.82 -0.04 -9.57
C CYS A 354 -44.29 -0.03 -9.20
N ALA A 355 -44.69 0.86 -8.30
CA ALA A 355 -46.09 1.02 -7.89
C ALA A 355 -46.97 1.45 -9.07
N TRP A 356 -46.48 2.37 -9.92
CA TRP A 356 -47.17 2.80 -11.13
C TRP A 356 -47.38 1.64 -12.11
N VAL A 357 -46.39 0.84 -12.40
CA VAL A 357 -46.51 -0.33 -13.28
C VAL A 357 -47.48 -1.38 -12.71
N THR A 358 -47.43 -1.60 -11.38
CA THR A 358 -48.36 -2.50 -10.67
C THR A 358 -49.79 -1.97 -10.74
N TRP A 359 -49.98 -0.68 -10.59
CA TRP A 359 -51.29 -0.02 -10.73
C TRP A 359 -51.85 -0.22 -12.15
N GLN A 360 -51.06 0.02 -13.20
CA GLN A 360 -51.49 -0.19 -14.59
C GLN A 360 -51.90 -1.63 -14.84
N TRP A 361 -51.13 -2.60 -14.34
CA TRP A 361 -51.42 -4.01 -14.43
C TRP A 361 -52.72 -4.38 -13.71
N ALA A 362 -52.97 -3.87 -12.51
CA ALA A 362 -54.21 -4.08 -11.77
C ALA A 362 -55.40 -3.46 -12.50
N ALA A 363 -55.24 -2.24 -13.04
CA ALA A 363 -56.28 -1.55 -13.78
C ALA A 363 -56.65 -2.25 -15.11
N SER A 364 -55.70 -3.04 -15.69
CA SER A 364 -55.96 -3.88 -16.88
C SER A 364 -56.63 -5.22 -16.57
N GLY A 365 -56.98 -5.48 -15.31
CA GLY A 365 -57.61 -6.72 -14.89
C GLY A 365 -56.67 -7.90 -14.66
N PHE A 366 -55.41 -7.63 -14.30
CA PHE A 366 -54.36 -8.65 -14.01
C PHE A 366 -54.02 -9.57 -15.19
N GLY A 367 -54.09 -9.04 -16.42
CA GLY A 367 -53.72 -9.77 -17.64
C GLY A 367 -52.18 -9.95 -17.78
N GLU A 368 -51.72 -10.29 -19.01
CA GLU A 368 -50.29 -10.40 -19.28
C GLU A 368 -49.57 -9.06 -19.07
N LEU A 369 -48.48 -9.07 -18.32
CA LEU A 369 -47.63 -7.89 -18.08
C LEU A 369 -46.62 -7.72 -19.21
N HIS A 370 -46.82 -6.76 -20.09
CA HIS A 370 -45.90 -6.49 -21.22
C HIS A 370 -44.80 -5.48 -20.89
N GLU A 371 -44.81 -4.86 -19.71
CA GLU A 371 -43.93 -3.75 -19.30
C GLU A 371 -42.62 -4.24 -18.63
N ILE A 372 -42.06 -5.39 -19.04
CA ILE A 372 -40.88 -6.00 -18.40
C ILE A 372 -39.70 -5.01 -18.33
N ARG A 373 -39.45 -4.20 -19.39
CA ARG A 373 -38.37 -3.22 -19.42
C ARG A 373 -38.53 -2.16 -18.34
N GLN A 374 -39.73 -1.64 -18.17
CA GLN A 374 -40.01 -0.65 -17.14
C GLN A 374 -39.85 -1.25 -15.74
N VAL A 375 -40.33 -2.46 -15.51
CA VAL A 375 -40.16 -3.17 -14.24
C VAL A 375 -38.66 -3.32 -13.92
N LEU A 376 -37.84 -3.77 -14.88
CA LEU A 376 -36.40 -3.91 -14.70
C LEU A 376 -35.72 -2.57 -14.35
N PHE A 377 -36.11 -1.50 -15.05
CA PHE A 377 -35.54 -0.17 -14.81
C PHE A 377 -35.92 0.37 -13.42
N TRP A 378 -37.21 0.33 -13.05
CA TRP A 378 -37.65 0.84 -11.74
C TRP A 378 -37.14 -0.01 -10.57
N SER A 379 -37.11 -1.33 -10.72
CA SER A 379 -36.51 -2.23 -9.74
C SER A 379 -35.02 -1.95 -9.55
N MET A 380 -34.25 -1.70 -10.63
CA MET A 380 -32.86 -1.32 -10.54
C MET A 380 -32.67 -0.07 -9.71
N LEU A 381 -33.49 1.00 -9.94
CA LEU A 381 -33.42 2.23 -9.15
C LEU A 381 -33.78 1.98 -7.67
N LEU A 382 -34.78 1.16 -7.39
CA LEU A 382 -35.16 0.79 -6.03
C LEU A 382 -33.99 0.13 -5.30
N PHE A 383 -33.32 -0.86 -5.90
CA PHE A 383 -32.16 -1.52 -5.33
C PHE A 383 -30.95 -0.58 -5.19
N LEU A 384 -30.68 0.28 -6.19
CA LEU A 384 -29.61 1.27 -6.11
C LEU A 384 -29.83 2.26 -4.94
N GLY A 385 -31.07 2.75 -4.78
CA GLY A 385 -31.41 3.67 -3.71
C GLY A 385 -31.18 3.05 -2.32
N LEU A 386 -31.60 1.79 -2.14
CA LEU A 386 -31.36 1.04 -0.92
C LEU A 386 -29.86 0.83 -0.67
N GLN A 387 -29.11 0.46 -1.71
CA GLN A 387 -27.68 0.23 -1.65
C GLN A 387 -26.90 1.51 -1.28
N ILE A 388 -27.26 2.67 -1.86
CA ILE A 388 -26.68 3.97 -1.52
C ILE A 388 -26.95 4.32 -0.06
N THR A 389 -28.20 4.10 0.42
CA THR A 389 -28.61 4.38 1.80
C THR A 389 -27.76 3.58 2.80
N PHE A 390 -27.63 2.25 2.62
CA PHE A 390 -26.80 1.43 3.51
C PHE A 390 -25.32 1.73 3.38
N ALA A 391 -24.83 2.04 2.18
CA ALA A 391 -23.45 2.47 1.98
C ALA A 391 -23.15 3.77 2.74
N ALA A 392 -24.07 4.72 2.77
CA ALA A 392 -23.93 5.98 3.52
C ALA A 392 -23.83 5.74 5.04
N PHE A 393 -24.64 4.85 5.60
CA PHE A 393 -24.54 4.46 7.01
C PHE A 393 -23.15 3.84 7.30
N PHE A 394 -22.71 2.92 6.47
CA PHE A 394 -21.42 2.25 6.69
C PHE A 394 -20.24 3.22 6.56
N LEU A 395 -20.28 4.13 5.59
CA LEU A 395 -19.27 5.20 5.46
C LEU A 395 -19.25 6.11 6.69
N SER A 396 -20.43 6.45 7.22
CA SER A 396 -20.54 7.27 8.43
C SER A 396 -19.95 6.54 9.64
N MET A 397 -20.24 5.24 9.83
CA MET A 397 -19.66 4.45 10.91
C MET A 397 -18.12 4.42 10.83
N LEU A 398 -17.55 4.24 9.63
CA LEU A 398 -16.09 4.34 9.41
C LEU A 398 -15.55 5.76 9.67
N GLY A 399 -16.39 6.78 9.56
CA GLY A 399 -16.06 8.20 9.81
C GLY A 399 -16.10 8.59 11.29
N ILE A 400 -16.98 8.01 12.11
CA ILE A 400 -17.16 8.34 13.54
C ILE A 400 -15.88 8.09 14.35
N SER A 401 -15.11 7.05 14.01
CA SER A 401 -13.80 6.79 14.61
C SER A 401 -12.78 7.94 14.42
N ARG A 402 -13.11 8.98 13.65
CA ARG A 402 -12.20 10.05 13.21
C ARG A 402 -12.37 11.36 13.96
N GLU A 403 -13.57 11.72 14.38
CA GLU A 403 -13.79 13.00 15.07
C GLU A 403 -13.05 13.03 16.40
N THR A 404 -12.89 11.88 17.05
CA THR A 404 -12.08 11.72 18.26
C THR A 404 -10.56 11.85 18.00
N PHE A 405 -10.09 11.62 16.76
CA PHE A 405 -8.67 11.67 16.39
C PHE A 405 -8.24 12.97 15.67
N ILE A 406 -9.17 13.69 15.03
CA ILE A 406 -8.86 14.93 14.30
C ILE A 406 -8.90 16.13 15.25
N GLY A 407 -9.67 16.08 16.33
CA GLY A 407 -9.77 17.14 17.34
C GLY A 407 -8.47 17.43 18.09
N ASP A 408 -7.53 16.48 18.14
CA ASP A 408 -6.27 16.63 18.90
C ASP A 408 -5.07 17.15 18.07
N TYR A 409 -5.18 17.33 16.76
CA TYR A 409 -4.04 17.68 15.90
C TYR A 409 -4.15 19.03 15.16
N ASP A 410 -5.28 19.72 15.20
CA ASP A 410 -5.41 21.07 14.61
C ASP A 410 -5.07 22.22 15.62
N LEU A 411 -4.51 21.89 16.78
CA LEU A 411 -4.13 22.86 17.81
C LEU A 411 -2.60 22.88 18.12
N LYS A 412 -1.74 22.48 17.17
CA LYS A 412 -0.29 22.76 17.31
C LYS A 412 0.34 23.08 15.96
#